data_69c7aecf0b8ff27eb73e7b0de0279e83
#
_entry.id   69c7aecf0b8ff27eb73e7b0de0279e83
#
_cell.length_a   1.000
_cell.length_b   1.000
_cell.length_c   1.000
_cell.angle_alpha   90.00
_cell.angle_beta   90.00
_cell.angle_gamma   90.00
#
_symmetry.space_group_name_H-M   'P 1'
#
loop_
_entity.id
_entity.type
_entity.pdbx_description
1 polymer ?
#
loop_
_entity_poly.entity_id
_entity_poly.type
_entity_poly.pdbx_seq_one_letter_code
_entity_poly.pdbx_strand_id
1 'polypeptide(L)'
;MVQSHSVPGWGQILDTMIGLTRLTNLQRVITAGDDGMELYLELRRHGFLRVASVATCRIPRRHHTIGLIAGRESTETTENALTGISPFLCANATVAVLIDSKASSSSLRIRHKLQQMGFQIEAGVRCEQGLVLSAYRQGFSQMEKAA
;
A
#
# COMPACT_ATOMS: atom_id res chain seq x y z
N MET A 1 8.16 -28.07 -10.46
CA MET A 1 7.99 -27.40 -10.17
C MET A 1 8.40 -26.47 -10.22
N VAL A 2 8.37 -26.17 -10.42
CA VAL A 2 8.75 -25.35 -10.31
C VAL A 2 8.62 -24.47 -10.03
N GLN A 3 8.49 -24.04 -9.81
CA GLN A 3 8.34 -23.20 -9.56
C GLN A 3 8.72 -22.45 -9.00
N SER A 4 8.78 -22.53 -8.83
CA SER A 4 9.08 -21.81 -8.03
C SER A 4 9.81 -20.85 -8.09
N HIS A 5 10.18 -20.39 -8.65
CA HIS A 5 10.82 -19.41 -8.63
C HIS A 5 10.28 -18.25 -8.53
N SER A 6 9.52 -18.09 -8.84
CA SER A 6 8.82 -16.89 -8.63
C SER A 6 8.86 -16.56 -7.19
N VAL A 7 8.72 -15.36 -6.83
CA VAL A 7 8.78 -14.97 -5.46
C VAL A 7 7.57 -15.57 -4.77
N PRO A 8 7.80 -16.62 -3.98
CA PRO A 8 6.67 -17.26 -3.33
C PRO A 8 6.02 -16.25 -2.40
N GLY A 9 4.74 -16.23 -2.40
CA GLY A 9 4.02 -15.39 -1.46
C GLY A 9 3.57 -14.07 -1.98
N TRP A 10 4.05 -13.61 -3.15
CA TRP A 10 3.54 -12.34 -3.69
C TRP A 10 2.07 -12.42 -4.01
N GLY A 11 1.61 -13.56 -4.50
CA GLY A 11 0.19 -13.75 -4.74
C GLY A 11 -0.63 -13.65 -3.46
N GLN A 12 -0.15 -14.25 -2.39
CA GLN A 12 -0.84 -14.19 -1.10
C GLN A 12 -0.83 -12.77 -0.53
N ILE A 13 0.32 -12.09 -0.61
CA ILE A 13 0.43 -10.73 -0.14
C ILE A 13 -0.55 -9.84 -0.90
N LEU A 14 -0.57 -9.97 -2.21
CA LEU A 14 -1.43 -9.14 -3.04
C LEU A 14 -2.90 -9.43 -2.75
N ASP A 15 -3.28 -10.70 -2.63
CA ASP A 15 -4.65 -11.06 -2.28
C ASP A 15 -5.07 -10.44 -0.95
N THR A 16 -4.17 -10.44 0.03
CA THR A 16 -4.43 -9.83 1.32
C THR A 16 -4.62 -8.32 1.16
N MET A 17 -3.76 -7.67 0.41
CA MET A 17 -3.86 -6.23 0.17
C MET A 17 -5.15 -5.87 -0.55
N ILE A 18 -5.50 -6.64 -1.57
CA ILE A 18 -6.75 -6.42 -2.30
C ILE A 18 -7.94 -6.56 -1.38
N GLY A 19 -7.95 -7.59 -0.55
CA GLY A 19 -9.04 -7.81 0.38
C GLY A 19 -9.18 -6.70 1.41
N LEU A 20 -8.06 -6.26 1.97
CA LEU A 20 -8.07 -5.23 3.00
C LEU A 20 -8.45 -3.87 2.45
N THR A 21 -8.04 -3.55 1.23
CA THR A 21 -8.34 -2.26 0.62
C THR A 21 -9.64 -2.28 -0.19
N ARG A 22 -10.20 -3.46 -0.40
CA ARG A 22 -11.39 -3.64 -1.23
C ARG A 22 -11.18 -3.12 -2.63
N LEU A 23 -9.99 -3.38 -3.16
CA LEU A 23 -9.60 -2.91 -4.48
C LEU A 23 -10.44 -3.57 -5.57
N THR A 24 -10.96 -2.77 -6.49
CA THR A 24 -11.70 -3.25 -7.65
C THR A 24 -11.03 -2.75 -8.93
N ASN A 25 -11.43 -3.32 -10.06
CA ASN A 25 -10.89 -2.91 -11.36
C ASN A 25 -11.22 -1.47 -11.73
N LEU A 26 -12.18 -0.88 -11.06
CA LEU A 26 -12.61 0.50 -11.35
C LEU A 26 -11.76 1.53 -10.63
N GLN A 27 -11.03 1.11 -9.61
CA GLN A 27 -10.25 2.03 -8.80
C GLN A 27 -8.84 2.19 -9.36
N ARG A 28 -8.25 3.34 -9.10
CA ARG A 28 -6.87 3.60 -9.48
C ARG A 28 -5.96 3.31 -8.30
N VAL A 29 -4.95 2.50 -8.55
CA VAL A 29 -4.03 2.05 -7.51
C VAL A 29 -2.61 2.48 -7.90
N ILE A 30 -1.86 2.93 -6.89
CA ILE A 30 -0.46 3.28 -7.07
C ILE A 30 0.38 2.39 -6.15
N THR A 31 1.50 1.89 -6.68
CA THR A 31 2.40 1.04 -5.90
C THR A 31 3.71 1.78 -5.63
N ALA A 32 4.33 1.45 -4.50
CA ALA A 32 5.57 2.09 -4.09
C ALA A 32 6.37 1.15 -3.19
N GLY A 33 7.57 1.59 -2.83
CA GLY A 33 8.48 0.82 -2.01
C GLY A 33 9.47 0.05 -2.87
N ASP A 34 10.41 -0.61 -2.22
CA ASP A 34 11.44 -1.36 -2.93
C ASP A 34 10.85 -2.45 -3.82
N ASP A 35 9.76 -3.05 -3.38
CA ASP A 35 9.09 -4.10 -4.13
C ASP A 35 7.83 -3.59 -4.82
N GLY A 36 7.74 -2.27 -5.01
CA GLY A 36 6.58 -1.67 -5.67
C GLY A 36 6.40 -2.13 -7.11
N MET A 37 7.50 -2.34 -7.83
CA MET A 37 7.41 -2.82 -9.20
C MET A 37 6.88 -4.24 -9.27
N GLU A 38 7.26 -5.10 -8.32
CA GLU A 38 6.73 -6.45 -8.24
C GLU A 38 5.23 -6.44 -8.01
N LEU A 39 4.76 -5.55 -7.12
CA LEU A 39 3.33 -5.37 -6.90
C LEU A 39 2.63 -4.90 -8.17
N TYR A 40 3.24 -3.94 -8.85
CA TYR A 40 2.69 -3.41 -10.09
C TYR A 40 2.50 -4.51 -11.13
N LEU A 41 3.54 -5.32 -11.33
CA LEU A 41 3.47 -6.39 -12.31
C LEU A 41 2.45 -7.46 -11.91
N GLU A 42 2.39 -7.78 -10.63
CA GLU A 42 1.44 -8.77 -10.14
C GLU A 42 0.00 -8.30 -10.32
N LEU A 43 -0.26 -7.02 -10.06
CA LEU A 43 -1.58 -6.45 -10.28
C LEU A 43 -1.97 -6.52 -11.74
N ARG A 44 -1.03 -6.22 -12.63
CA ARG A 44 -1.29 -6.30 -14.06
C ARG A 44 -1.62 -7.73 -14.47
N ARG A 45 -0.94 -8.70 -13.90
CA ARG A 45 -1.23 -10.11 -14.17
C ARG A 45 -2.61 -10.51 -13.70
N HIS A 46 -3.10 -9.87 -12.63
CA HIS A 46 -4.44 -10.14 -12.11
C HIS A 46 -5.53 -9.38 -12.86
N GLY A 47 -5.16 -8.63 -13.89
CA GLY A 47 -6.14 -7.95 -14.72
C GLY A 47 -6.45 -6.52 -14.31
N PHE A 48 -5.76 -5.97 -13.32
CA PHE A 48 -5.94 -4.58 -12.95
C PHE A 48 -5.22 -3.69 -13.95
N LEU A 49 -5.95 -2.79 -14.58
CA LEU A 49 -5.41 -1.95 -15.63
C LEU A 49 -5.10 -0.52 -15.18
N ARG A 50 -5.75 -0.07 -14.11
CA ARG A 50 -5.56 1.29 -13.61
C ARG A 50 -4.50 1.32 -12.52
N VAL A 51 -3.33 0.84 -12.86
CA VAL A 51 -2.22 0.71 -11.91
C VAL A 51 -1.09 1.63 -12.34
N ALA A 52 -0.52 2.34 -11.39
CA ALA A 52 0.66 3.16 -11.60
C ALA A 52 1.72 2.78 -10.58
N SER A 53 2.99 2.97 -10.95
CA SER A 53 4.10 2.81 -10.03
C SER A 53 4.75 4.16 -9.83
N VAL A 54 5.22 4.43 -8.61
CA VAL A 54 5.94 5.67 -8.36
C VAL A 54 7.17 5.78 -9.25
N ALA A 55 7.70 4.64 -9.71
CA ALA A 55 8.86 4.65 -10.60
C ALA A 55 8.53 5.15 -12.00
N THR A 56 7.26 5.18 -12.39
CA THR A 56 6.89 5.70 -13.69
C THR A 56 6.71 7.21 -13.63
N CYS A 57 6.83 7.87 -14.79
CA CYS A 57 6.72 9.31 -14.86
C CYS A 57 5.27 9.75 -14.94
N ARG A 58 5.04 10.99 -14.54
CA ARG A 58 3.77 11.69 -14.78
C ARG A 58 2.57 11.05 -14.14
N ILE A 59 2.59 10.97 -12.83
CA ILE A 59 1.46 10.48 -12.07
C ILE A 59 0.61 11.68 -11.64
N PRO A 60 -0.69 11.69 -11.94
CA PRO A 60 -1.56 12.81 -11.53
C PRO A 60 -1.68 12.88 -10.01
N ARG A 61 -1.73 14.10 -9.50
CA ARG A 61 -1.89 14.31 -8.06
C ARG A 61 -3.33 14.05 -7.65
N ARG A 62 -3.49 13.50 -6.44
CA ARG A 62 -4.80 13.26 -5.82
C ARG A 62 -5.74 12.46 -6.70
N HIS A 63 -5.18 11.51 -7.44
CA HIS A 63 -5.94 10.79 -8.44
C HIS A 63 -6.16 9.33 -8.09
N HIS A 64 -5.39 8.80 -7.16
CA HIS A 64 -5.42 7.38 -6.83
C HIS A 64 -6.12 7.17 -5.50
N THR A 65 -7.03 6.20 -5.47
CA THR A 65 -7.81 5.91 -4.25
C THR A 65 -7.16 4.83 -3.41
N ILE A 66 -6.24 4.06 -3.97
CA ILE A 66 -5.58 2.96 -3.28
C ILE A 66 -4.08 3.09 -3.43
N GLY A 67 -3.36 2.92 -2.33
CA GLY A 67 -1.91 2.84 -2.34
C GLY A 67 -1.45 1.52 -1.78
N LEU A 68 -0.55 0.84 -2.47
CA LEU A 68 0.03 -0.42 -2.00
C LEU A 68 1.54 -0.24 -1.90
N ILE A 69 2.08 -0.52 -0.72
CA ILE A 69 3.49 -0.31 -0.45
C ILE A 69 4.10 -1.61 0.05
N ALA A 70 5.20 -2.00 -0.58
CA ALA A 70 5.94 -3.17 -0.15
C ALA A 70 7.43 -2.87 -0.22
N GLY A 71 8.13 -3.17 0.85
CA GLY A 71 9.56 -3.02 0.92
C GLY A 71 10.04 -3.80 2.12
N ARG A 72 11.12 -4.54 1.94
CA ARG A 72 11.61 -5.41 2.99
C ARG A 72 13.00 -5.05 3.45
N GLU A 73 13.60 -4.00 2.89
CA GLU A 73 14.95 -3.65 3.26
C GLU A 73 15.04 -2.87 4.56
N SER A 74 14.20 -1.86 4.71
CA SER A 74 14.22 -1.09 5.95
C SER A 74 12.91 -0.39 6.19
N THR A 75 12.66 -0.09 7.45
CA THR A 75 11.49 0.69 7.84
C THR A 75 11.56 2.10 7.26
N GLU A 76 12.76 2.67 7.22
CA GLU A 76 12.94 4.01 6.68
C GLU A 76 12.54 4.08 5.22
N THR A 77 12.91 3.08 4.43
CA THR A 77 12.52 3.02 3.02
C THR A 77 11.01 3.00 2.88
N THR A 78 10.34 2.23 3.74
CA THR A 78 8.88 2.15 3.72
C THR A 78 8.26 3.49 4.09
N GLU A 79 8.81 4.17 5.10
CA GLU A 79 8.33 5.50 5.49
C GLU A 79 8.50 6.49 4.35
N ASN A 80 9.63 6.43 3.66
CA ASN A 80 9.89 7.31 2.54
C ASN A 80 8.92 7.04 1.39
N ALA A 81 8.59 5.77 1.16
CA ALA A 81 7.63 5.41 0.13
C ALA A 81 6.25 5.97 0.44
N LEU A 82 5.84 5.89 1.71
CA LEU A 82 4.56 6.48 2.13
C LEU A 82 4.54 7.97 1.87
N THR A 83 5.60 8.67 2.27
CA THR A 83 5.70 10.10 2.01
C THR A 83 5.63 10.40 0.51
N GLY A 84 6.30 9.57 -0.27
CA GLY A 84 6.38 9.78 -1.71
C GLY A 84 5.06 9.60 -2.45
N ILE A 85 4.20 8.69 -1.99
CA ILE A 85 2.93 8.49 -2.68
C ILE A 85 1.82 9.41 -2.20
N SER A 86 2.00 10.04 -1.05
CA SER A 86 0.95 10.83 -0.44
C SER A 86 0.36 11.88 -1.39
N PRO A 87 1.15 12.64 -2.17
CA PRO A 87 0.59 13.65 -3.06
C PRO A 87 -0.29 13.07 -4.17
N PHE A 88 -0.14 11.80 -4.49
CA PHE A 88 -0.87 11.17 -5.57
C PHE A 88 -2.15 10.50 -5.10
N LEU A 89 -2.36 10.44 -3.79
CA LEU A 89 -3.53 9.79 -3.21
C LEU A 89 -4.67 10.78 -3.02
N CYS A 90 -5.90 10.30 -3.20
CA CYS A 90 -7.09 11.09 -2.94
C CYS A 90 -7.22 11.39 -1.45
N ALA A 91 -8.07 12.37 -1.14
CA ALA A 91 -8.29 12.76 0.25
C ALA A 91 -8.86 11.63 1.11
N ASN A 92 -9.58 10.71 0.49
CA ASN A 92 -10.19 9.59 1.21
C ASN A 92 -9.58 8.25 0.77
N ALA A 93 -8.28 8.25 0.52
CA ALA A 93 -7.60 7.05 0.03
C ALA A 93 -7.41 6.00 1.12
N THR A 94 -7.25 4.77 0.67
CA THR A 94 -6.90 3.64 1.53
C THR A 94 -5.53 3.13 1.10
N VAL A 95 -4.72 2.74 2.08
CA VAL A 95 -3.40 2.17 1.79
C VAL A 95 -3.25 0.82 2.46
N ALA A 96 -2.41 -0.02 1.89
CA ALA A 96 -1.97 -1.26 2.51
C ALA A 96 -0.46 -1.30 2.45
N VAL A 97 0.17 -1.65 3.56
CA VAL A 97 1.62 -1.62 3.70
C VAL A 97 2.10 -2.97 4.20
N LEU A 98 3.05 -3.55 3.48
CA LEU A 98 3.72 -4.76 3.96
C LEU A 98 4.88 -4.37 4.84
N ILE A 99 4.88 -4.86 6.07
CA ILE A 99 5.92 -4.58 7.06
C ILE A 99 6.64 -5.89 7.37
N ASP A 100 7.97 -5.87 7.27
CA ASP A 100 8.77 -7.03 7.63
C ASP A 100 8.56 -7.33 9.11
N SER A 101 8.25 -8.58 9.43
CA SER A 101 7.96 -9.00 10.79
C SER A 101 9.20 -9.20 11.65
N LYS A 102 10.39 -9.06 11.07
CA LYS A 102 11.62 -9.35 11.80
C LYS A 102 11.92 -8.35 12.91
N ALA A 103 11.41 -7.14 12.81
CA ALA A 103 11.63 -6.11 13.82
C ALA A 103 10.29 -5.63 14.34
N SER A 104 10.04 -5.87 15.63
CA SER A 104 8.75 -5.47 16.22
C SER A 104 8.58 -3.95 16.22
N SER A 105 9.67 -3.20 16.28
CA SER A 105 9.58 -1.74 16.28
C SER A 105 9.15 -1.18 14.93
N SER A 106 9.31 -1.94 13.85
CA SER A 106 8.91 -1.48 12.52
C SER A 106 7.43 -1.23 12.43
N SER A 107 6.63 -2.11 13.03
CA SER A 107 5.18 -1.95 13.00
C SER A 107 4.76 -0.66 13.68
N LEU A 108 5.36 -0.35 14.84
CA LEU A 108 5.02 0.86 15.56
C LEU A 108 5.42 2.11 14.78
N ARG A 109 6.58 2.10 14.16
CA ARG A 109 7.04 3.24 13.36
C ARG A 109 6.12 3.51 12.17
N ILE A 110 5.71 2.46 11.48
CA ILE A 110 4.84 2.62 10.32
C ILE A 110 3.45 3.08 10.75
N ARG A 111 2.93 2.54 11.86
CA ARG A 111 1.64 2.99 12.40
C ARG A 111 1.69 4.48 12.73
N HIS A 112 2.77 4.89 13.39
CA HIS A 112 2.93 6.29 13.75
C HIS A 112 3.03 7.18 12.52
N LYS A 113 3.78 6.74 11.50
CA LYS A 113 3.91 7.48 10.26
C LYS A 113 2.56 7.66 9.57
N LEU A 114 1.78 6.60 9.50
CA LEU A 114 0.46 6.65 8.89
C LEU A 114 -0.44 7.63 9.64
N GLN A 115 -0.40 7.61 10.97
CA GLN A 115 -1.21 8.51 11.78
C GLN A 115 -0.79 9.96 11.57
N GLN A 116 0.51 10.21 11.45
CA GLN A 116 1.00 11.55 11.17
C GLN A 116 0.51 12.07 9.83
N MET A 117 0.31 11.16 8.87
CA MET A 117 -0.17 11.53 7.54
C MET A 117 -1.69 11.64 7.46
N GLY A 118 -2.38 11.46 8.58
CA GLY A 118 -3.82 11.56 8.61
C GLY A 118 -4.57 10.28 8.38
N PHE A 119 -3.87 9.16 8.35
CA PHE A 119 -4.50 7.84 8.17
C PHE A 119 -4.88 7.24 9.50
N GLN A 120 -5.98 6.50 9.50
CA GLN A 120 -6.40 5.68 10.64
C GLN A 120 -6.15 4.23 10.31
N ILE A 121 -5.50 3.52 11.22
CA ILE A 121 -5.24 2.09 11.03
C ILE A 121 -6.57 1.35 11.11
N GLU A 122 -6.84 0.54 10.12
CA GLU A 122 -8.10 -0.21 10.06
C GLU A 122 -7.92 -1.67 10.46
N ALA A 123 -6.91 -2.34 9.89
CA ALA A 123 -6.74 -3.77 10.11
C ALA A 123 -5.29 -4.16 9.88
N GLY A 124 -4.95 -5.35 10.37
CA GLY A 124 -3.64 -5.93 10.12
C GLY A 124 -3.79 -7.44 9.97
N VAL A 125 -3.11 -7.99 8.98
CA VAL A 125 -3.13 -9.43 8.72
C VAL A 125 -1.71 -9.94 8.65
N ARG A 126 -1.41 -10.98 9.41
CA ARG A 126 -0.09 -11.59 9.37
C ARG A 126 0.00 -12.56 8.20
N CYS A 127 1.08 -12.42 7.44
CA CYS A 127 1.43 -13.32 6.35
C CYS A 127 2.79 -13.93 6.66
N GLU A 128 3.21 -14.91 5.88
CA GLU A 128 4.53 -15.50 6.08
C GLU A 128 5.64 -14.46 5.94
N GLN A 129 5.46 -13.51 5.05
CA GLN A 129 6.48 -12.51 4.76
C GLN A 129 6.46 -11.34 5.72
N GLY A 130 5.42 -11.20 6.50
CA GLY A 130 5.33 -10.09 7.44
C GLY A 130 3.89 -9.74 7.76
N LEU A 131 3.69 -8.49 8.15
CA LEU A 131 2.39 -7.98 8.52
C LEU A 131 1.91 -7.02 7.45
N VAL A 132 0.68 -7.20 6.98
CA VAL A 132 0.05 -6.25 6.06
C VAL A 132 -0.90 -5.39 6.87
N LEU A 133 -0.64 -4.10 6.93
CA LEU A 133 -1.50 -3.14 7.61
C LEU A 133 -2.33 -2.39 6.58
N SER A 134 -3.60 -2.18 6.86
CA SER A 134 -4.43 -1.30 6.06
C SER A 134 -4.81 -0.08 6.87
N ALA A 135 -4.92 1.04 6.19
CA ALA A 135 -5.28 2.31 6.81
C ALA A 135 -6.01 3.16 5.80
N TYR A 136 -6.85 4.05 6.30
CA TYR A 136 -7.61 4.96 5.43
C TYR A 136 -7.55 6.36 6.00
N ARG A 137 -7.81 7.35 5.15
CA ARG A 137 -7.92 8.72 5.63
C ARG A 137 -9.21 9.32 5.14
N GLN A 138 -9.69 10.32 5.88
CA GLN A 138 -10.94 11.01 5.56
C GLN A 138 -10.62 12.37 4.99
N GLY A 139 -11.40 12.79 3.99
CA GLY A 139 -11.23 14.09 3.42
C GLY A 139 -11.82 15.17 4.30
N PHE A 140 -11.45 16.41 3.99
CA PHE A 140 -11.93 17.55 4.75
C PHE A 140 -13.44 17.68 4.75
N SER A 141 -14.07 17.31 3.64
CA SER A 141 -15.52 17.43 3.56
C SER A 141 -16.22 16.57 4.60
N GLN A 142 -15.66 15.41 4.91
CA GLN A 142 -16.21 14.55 5.95
C GLN A 142 -16.00 15.15 7.33
N MET A 143 -14.84 15.76 7.55
CA MET A 143 -14.57 16.40 8.82
C MET A 143 -15.51 17.60 9.04
N GLU A 144 -15.78 18.35 8.02
CA GLU A 144 -16.73 19.47 8.12
C GLU A 144 -18.13 18.98 8.46
N LYS A 145 -18.55 17.87 7.87
CA LYS A 145 -19.86 17.30 8.16
C LYS A 145 -19.94 16.78 9.58
N ALA A 146 -18.83 16.31 10.12
CA ALA A 146 -18.78 15.81 11.48
C ALA A 146 -18.82 16.95 12.50
N ALA A 147 -18.39 18.13 12.08
CA ALA A 147 -18.43 19.28 12.95
C ALA A 147 -19.81 19.92 12.94
#